data_d848fa4adda17ce2ac510af4d8cf50c2
#
_entry.id   d848fa4adda17ce2ac510af4d8cf50c2
#
_cell.length_a   1.000
_cell.length_b   1.000
_cell.length_c   1.000
_cell.angle_alpha   90.00
_cell.angle_beta   90.00
_cell.angle_gamma   90.00
#
_symmetry.space_group_name_H-M   'P 1'
#
loop_
_entity.id
_entity.type
_entity.pdbx_description
1 polymer ?
#
loop_
_entity_poly.entity_id
_entity_poly.type
_entity_poly.pdbx_seq_one_letter_code
_entity_poly.pdbx_strand_id
1 'polypeptide(L)'
;MRLVGLAVLCAVSVCWSPSWAYEEIAVTDGGTIKGTVTMTGGKPTPKGYNLITFPDPVYCGRISTGTGWRILDEFSMASSQGLKDVVVVLTDVTKGKPFKFEPLTIEARDCRFLPFVTVVKDGSEVAVMN
;
A
#
# COMPACT_ATOMS: atom_id res chain seq x y z
N MET A 1 -53.53 14.56 -43.77
CA MET A 1 -52.50 14.97 -42.79
C MET A 1 -51.75 13.74 -42.34
N ARG A 2 -50.52 13.53 -42.86
CA ARG A 2 -49.64 12.38 -42.50
C ARG A 2 -48.58 12.90 -41.54
N LEU A 3 -48.61 12.44 -40.29
CA LEU A 3 -47.56 12.68 -39.30
C LEU A 3 -46.41 11.68 -39.55
N VAL A 4 -45.27 12.22 -39.93
CA VAL A 4 -43.99 11.46 -40.03
C VAL A 4 -43.34 11.54 -38.68
N GLY A 5 -43.31 10.41 -37.95
CA GLY A 5 -42.58 10.28 -36.69
C GLY A 5 -41.09 10.10 -36.97
N LEU A 6 -40.27 11.05 -36.53
CA LEU A 6 -38.81 11.00 -36.58
C LEU A 6 -38.31 10.26 -35.37
N ALA A 7 -37.91 9.00 -35.54
CA ALA A 7 -37.24 8.20 -34.50
C ALA A 7 -35.74 8.59 -34.44
N VAL A 8 -35.36 9.29 -33.38
CA VAL A 8 -33.94 9.60 -33.09
C VAL A 8 -33.33 8.40 -32.41
N LEU A 9 -32.51 7.66 -33.14
CA LEU A 9 -31.68 6.55 -32.62
C LEU A 9 -30.46 7.18 -31.92
N CYS A 10 -30.48 7.28 -30.58
CA CYS A 10 -29.29 7.60 -29.78
C CYS A 10 -28.33 6.38 -29.77
N ALA A 11 -27.34 6.40 -30.64
CA ALA A 11 -26.24 5.44 -30.58
C ALA A 11 -25.35 5.76 -29.36
N VAL A 12 -25.51 4.99 -28.28
CA VAL A 12 -24.62 5.04 -27.12
C VAL A 12 -23.31 4.34 -27.50
N SER A 13 -22.32 5.13 -27.89
CA SER A 13 -20.94 4.64 -28.10
C SER A 13 -20.32 4.33 -26.75
N VAL A 14 -20.35 3.06 -26.34
CA VAL A 14 -19.59 2.58 -25.20
C VAL A 14 -18.12 2.59 -25.58
N CYS A 15 -17.38 3.60 -25.15
CA CYS A 15 -15.92 3.64 -25.25
C CYS A 15 -15.34 2.57 -24.31
N TRP A 16 -15.05 1.41 -24.84
CA TRP A 16 -14.23 0.41 -24.14
C TRP A 16 -12.78 0.90 -24.16
N SER A 17 -12.36 1.54 -23.09
CA SER A 17 -10.93 1.79 -22.86
C SER A 17 -10.29 0.44 -22.55
N PRO A 18 -9.25 -0.01 -23.31
CA PRO A 18 -8.54 -1.22 -22.95
C PRO A 18 -7.87 -0.99 -21.59
N SER A 19 -8.36 -1.67 -20.57
CA SER A 19 -7.66 -1.76 -19.30
C SER A 19 -6.45 -2.66 -19.53
N TRP A 20 -5.25 -2.09 -19.43
CA TRP A 20 -4.00 -2.84 -19.49
C TRP A 20 -3.84 -3.57 -18.16
N ALA A 21 -4.52 -4.69 -18.03
CA ALA A 21 -4.38 -5.57 -16.89
C ALA A 21 -3.12 -6.42 -17.05
N TYR A 22 -2.44 -6.71 -15.95
CA TYR A 22 -1.32 -7.63 -15.91
C TYR A 22 -1.78 -9.04 -16.31
N GLU A 23 -1.12 -9.64 -17.30
CA GLU A 23 -1.40 -11.00 -17.78
C GLU A 23 -0.52 -12.01 -17.04
N GLU A 24 -1.16 -12.91 -16.31
CA GLU A 24 -0.46 -13.99 -15.62
C GLU A 24 -0.12 -15.11 -16.60
N ILE A 25 1.17 -15.40 -16.73
CA ILE A 25 1.69 -16.45 -17.61
C ILE A 25 2.64 -17.40 -16.88
N ALA A 26 2.82 -18.61 -17.41
CA ALA A 26 3.87 -19.50 -16.95
C ALA A 26 5.24 -18.99 -17.42
N VAL A 27 6.14 -18.68 -16.48
CA VAL A 27 7.51 -18.25 -16.77
C VAL A 27 8.48 -19.36 -16.34
N THR A 28 9.16 -19.97 -17.32
CA THR A 28 10.08 -21.10 -17.12
C THR A 28 11.53 -20.65 -16.88
N ASP A 29 11.91 -19.52 -17.44
CA ASP A 29 13.27 -18.95 -17.46
C ASP A 29 13.35 -17.55 -16.80
N GLY A 30 12.58 -17.35 -15.75
CA GLY A 30 12.51 -16.07 -15.05
C GLY A 30 13.80 -15.69 -14.35
N GLY A 31 14.16 -14.40 -14.46
CA GLY A 31 15.28 -13.79 -13.73
C GLY A 31 14.94 -13.42 -12.28
N THR A 32 15.96 -13.05 -11.53
CA THR A 32 15.82 -12.50 -10.18
C THR A 32 16.57 -11.18 -10.07
N ILE A 33 15.91 -10.16 -9.55
CA ILE A 33 16.53 -8.87 -9.20
C ILE A 33 16.77 -8.87 -7.69
N LYS A 34 18.01 -8.57 -7.29
CA LYS A 34 18.39 -8.42 -5.87
C LYS A 34 19.11 -7.10 -5.70
N GLY A 35 18.86 -6.45 -4.59
CA GLY A 35 19.52 -5.18 -4.29
C GLY A 35 19.25 -4.74 -2.85
N THR A 36 19.92 -3.68 -2.44
CA THR A 36 19.71 -3.03 -1.15
C THR A 36 19.40 -1.57 -1.41
N VAL A 37 18.34 -1.09 -0.82
CA VAL A 37 18.02 0.33 -0.81
C VAL A 37 18.74 0.97 0.35
N THR A 38 19.57 1.94 0.07
CA THR A 38 20.30 2.70 1.10
C THR A 38 19.87 4.15 1.09
N MET A 39 19.92 4.76 2.25
CA MET A 39 19.67 6.19 2.41
C MET A 39 20.98 6.95 2.43
N THR A 40 21.08 7.98 1.60
CA THR A 40 22.22 8.91 1.58
C THR A 40 21.80 10.25 2.23
N GLY A 41 22.72 10.90 2.93
CA GLY A 41 22.46 12.12 3.67
C GLY A 41 22.07 11.91 5.14
N GLY A 42 21.58 12.94 5.76
CA GLY A 42 21.15 12.89 7.16
C GLY A 42 19.79 12.21 7.33
N LYS A 43 19.65 11.42 8.39
CA LYS A 43 18.35 10.83 8.75
C LYS A 43 17.35 11.98 9.02
N PRO A 44 16.15 11.95 8.41
CA PRO A 44 15.11 12.92 8.71
C PRO A 44 14.74 12.93 10.20
N THR A 45 14.37 14.07 10.73
CA THR A 45 13.89 14.17 12.11
C THR A 45 12.58 13.40 12.24
N PRO A 46 12.48 12.42 13.14
CA PRO A 46 11.25 11.66 13.34
C PRO A 46 10.10 12.55 13.78
N LYS A 47 8.89 12.26 13.33
CA LYS A 47 7.68 12.97 13.75
C LYS A 47 7.18 12.45 15.09
N GLY A 48 6.81 13.36 15.97
CA GLY A 48 6.13 13.04 17.22
C GLY A 48 4.61 13.05 17.05
N TYR A 49 3.95 12.08 17.65
CA TYR A 49 2.49 12.00 17.73
C TYR A 49 2.06 12.08 19.18
N ASN A 50 1.08 12.93 19.45
CA ASN A 50 0.50 13.07 20.78
C ASN A 50 -0.57 11.98 20.96
N LEU A 51 -0.25 10.96 21.73
CA LEU A 51 -1.12 9.79 21.94
C LEU A 51 -2.35 10.10 22.82
N ILE A 52 -2.32 11.17 23.60
CA ILE A 52 -3.49 11.58 24.40
C ILE A 52 -4.62 12.18 23.56
N THR A 53 -4.38 12.46 22.29
CA THR A 53 -5.42 12.88 21.34
C THR A 53 -6.11 11.73 20.63
N PHE A 54 -5.68 10.49 20.89
CA PHE A 54 -6.28 9.29 20.36
C PHE A 54 -7.59 8.93 21.07
N PRO A 55 -8.45 8.07 20.50
CA PRO A 55 -9.76 7.75 21.08
C PRO A 55 -9.71 7.20 22.51
N ASP A 56 -8.65 6.49 22.87
CA ASP A 56 -8.39 6.06 24.26
C ASP A 56 -7.13 6.76 24.81
N PRO A 57 -7.26 7.99 25.32
CA PRO A 57 -6.12 8.76 25.80
C PRO A 57 -5.47 8.14 27.06
N VAL A 58 -6.22 7.43 27.88
CA VAL A 58 -5.69 6.77 29.08
C VAL A 58 -4.76 5.64 28.70
N TYR A 59 -5.22 4.75 27.84
CA TYR A 59 -4.41 3.61 27.36
C TYR A 59 -3.25 4.08 26.50
N CYS A 60 -3.53 4.85 25.47
CA CYS A 60 -2.51 5.34 24.54
C CYS A 60 -1.46 6.22 25.22
N GLY A 61 -1.86 7.02 26.18
CA GLY A 61 -0.93 7.83 26.96
C GLY A 61 0.03 7.01 27.82
N ARG A 62 -0.42 5.87 28.37
CA ARG A 62 0.43 4.96 29.18
C ARG A 62 1.50 4.25 28.38
N ILE A 63 1.21 3.89 27.13
CA ILE A 63 2.18 3.20 26.25
C ILE A 63 3.16 4.15 25.57
N SER A 64 3.05 5.45 25.84
CA SER A 64 4.04 6.43 25.42
C SER A 64 5.33 6.32 26.26
N THR A 65 6.32 7.11 25.92
CA THR A 65 7.55 7.24 26.72
C THR A 65 7.35 7.94 28.08
N GLY A 66 6.13 8.03 28.58
CA GLY A 66 5.76 8.72 29.81
C GLY A 66 5.37 10.18 29.63
N THR A 67 5.53 10.72 28.43
CA THR A 67 5.22 12.13 28.08
C THR A 67 3.88 12.30 27.38
N GLY A 68 3.16 11.21 27.07
CA GLY A 68 1.99 11.21 26.20
C GLY A 68 2.33 11.25 24.71
N TRP A 69 3.62 11.30 24.36
CA TRP A 69 4.08 11.35 22.98
C TRP A 69 4.71 10.04 22.55
N ARG A 70 4.57 9.73 21.27
CA ARG A 70 5.30 8.65 20.58
C ARG A 70 6.04 9.23 19.40
N ILE A 71 7.31 8.90 19.28
CA ILE A 71 8.10 9.21 18.10
C ILE A 71 7.98 8.00 17.15
N LEU A 72 7.49 8.23 15.95
CA LEU A 72 7.48 7.21 14.90
C LEU A 72 8.79 7.29 14.13
N ASP A 73 9.52 6.18 14.15
CA ASP A 73 10.71 6.02 13.35
C ASP A 73 10.31 5.57 11.94
N GLU A 74 9.82 6.53 11.13
CA GLU A 74 9.36 6.30 9.75
C GLU A 74 10.51 5.80 8.86
N PHE A 75 11.75 6.08 9.25
CA PHE A 75 12.95 5.67 8.54
C PHE A 75 13.80 4.78 9.43
N SER A 76 13.50 3.48 9.42
CA SER A 76 14.30 2.50 10.14
C SER A 76 15.48 2.07 9.29
N MET A 77 16.69 2.29 9.79
CA MET A 77 17.92 1.95 9.10
C MET A 77 18.71 0.90 9.88
N ALA A 78 19.25 -0.08 9.14
CA ALA A 78 20.24 -0.99 9.67
C ALA A 78 21.61 -0.27 9.83
N SER A 79 22.52 -0.88 10.58
CA SER A 79 23.92 -0.40 10.73
C SER A 79 24.65 -0.27 9.39
N SER A 80 24.25 -1.06 8.40
CA SER A 80 24.75 -1.01 7.01
C SER A 80 24.12 0.10 6.15
N GLN A 81 23.37 1.03 6.73
CA GLN A 81 22.59 2.07 6.03
C GLN A 81 21.46 1.51 5.14
N GLY A 82 21.19 0.22 5.20
CA GLY A 82 20.03 -0.38 4.53
C GLY A 82 18.73 0.17 5.10
N LEU A 83 17.85 0.66 4.24
CA LEU A 83 16.55 1.21 4.62
C LEU A 83 15.53 0.07 4.69
N LYS A 84 14.83 -0.02 5.82
CA LYS A 84 13.76 -1.00 6.06
C LYS A 84 12.43 -0.50 5.48
N ASP A 85 11.53 -1.44 5.22
CA ASP A 85 10.14 -1.18 4.82
C ASP A 85 10.02 -0.35 3.52
N VAL A 86 10.96 -0.54 2.59
CA VAL A 86 10.91 0.07 1.26
C VAL A 86 10.19 -0.84 0.28
N VAL A 87 9.22 -0.29 -0.42
CA VAL A 87 8.56 -0.98 -1.52
C VAL A 87 9.25 -0.63 -2.83
N VAL A 88 9.74 -1.66 -3.53
CA VAL A 88 10.32 -1.53 -4.87
C VAL A 88 9.32 -2.07 -5.88
N VAL A 89 8.94 -1.25 -6.82
CA VAL A 89 7.93 -1.59 -7.84
C VAL A 89 8.59 -1.64 -9.20
N LEU A 90 8.32 -2.71 -9.94
CA LEU A 90 8.63 -2.80 -11.37
C LEU A 90 7.45 -2.21 -12.15
N THR A 91 7.71 -1.18 -12.95
CA THR A 91 6.71 -0.57 -13.83
C THR A 91 6.81 -1.13 -15.24
N ASP A 92 5.74 -0.95 -16.01
CA ASP A 92 5.65 -1.35 -17.43
C ASP A 92 5.82 -2.85 -17.68
N VAL A 93 5.61 -3.68 -16.66
CA VAL A 93 5.55 -5.12 -16.77
C VAL A 93 4.11 -5.54 -17.03
N THR A 94 3.79 -5.92 -18.25
CA THR A 94 2.43 -6.30 -18.65
C THR A 94 2.15 -7.79 -18.52
N LYS A 95 3.19 -8.62 -18.42
CA LYS A 95 3.08 -10.08 -18.32
C LYS A 95 4.10 -10.66 -17.37
N GLY A 96 3.74 -11.72 -16.65
CA GLY A 96 4.68 -12.41 -15.78
C GLY A 96 4.03 -13.49 -14.92
N LYS A 97 4.77 -13.95 -13.92
CA LYS A 97 4.28 -14.96 -12.99
C LYS A 97 3.05 -14.48 -12.23
N PRO A 98 2.13 -15.38 -11.87
CA PRO A 98 1.03 -15.08 -10.97
C PRO A 98 1.53 -14.42 -9.67
N PHE A 99 0.84 -13.40 -9.22
CA PHE A 99 1.12 -12.81 -7.93
C PHE A 99 0.75 -13.79 -6.82
N LYS A 100 1.71 -14.09 -5.96
CA LYS A 100 1.50 -14.87 -4.74
C LYS A 100 1.59 -13.93 -3.56
N PHE A 101 0.44 -13.57 -3.01
CA PHE A 101 0.35 -12.82 -1.78
C PHE A 101 -0.23 -13.74 -0.70
N GLU A 102 0.43 -13.76 0.45
CA GLU A 102 -0.16 -14.36 1.64
C GLU A 102 -1.32 -13.47 2.12
N PRO A 103 -2.36 -14.07 2.72
CA PRO A 103 -3.43 -13.30 3.33
C PRO A 103 -2.83 -12.28 4.31
N LEU A 104 -3.19 -11.02 4.11
CA LEU A 104 -2.65 -9.95 4.93
C LEU A 104 -3.53 -9.72 6.15
N THR A 105 -2.89 -9.66 7.31
CA THR A 105 -3.50 -9.19 8.54
C THR A 105 -2.83 -7.89 8.97
N ILE A 106 -3.63 -6.86 9.18
CA ILE A 106 -3.24 -5.62 9.84
C ILE A 106 -3.67 -5.70 11.29
N GLU A 107 -2.74 -5.58 12.21
CA GLU A 107 -3.01 -5.58 13.64
C GLU A 107 -3.01 -4.13 14.17
N ALA A 108 -4.12 -3.74 14.81
CA ALA A 108 -4.18 -2.50 15.57
C ALA A 108 -3.71 -2.80 17.01
N ARG A 109 -2.46 -2.49 17.32
CA ARG A 109 -1.86 -2.75 18.62
C ARG A 109 -1.07 -1.55 19.12
N ASP A 110 -1.19 -1.25 20.38
CA ASP A 110 -0.46 -0.15 21.03
C ASP A 110 -0.63 1.18 20.30
N CYS A 111 -1.86 1.50 19.89
CA CYS A 111 -2.22 2.73 19.19
C CYS A 111 -1.42 2.94 17.89
N ARG A 112 -1.19 1.87 17.15
CA ARG A 112 -0.58 1.85 15.80
C ARG A 112 -1.05 0.66 15.00
N PHE A 113 -0.91 0.74 13.69
CA PHE A 113 -1.12 -0.39 12.79
C PHE A 113 0.20 -1.09 12.46
N LEU A 114 0.15 -2.42 12.46
CA LEU A 114 1.28 -3.29 12.13
C LEU A 114 0.88 -4.30 11.05
N PRO A 115 1.77 -4.59 10.08
CA PRO A 115 3.08 -3.98 9.84
C PRO A 115 2.97 -2.51 9.39
N PHE A 116 4.05 -1.74 9.51
CA PHE A 116 4.08 -0.31 9.15
C PHE A 116 3.88 -0.08 7.65
N VAL A 117 4.46 -0.92 6.80
CA VAL A 117 4.28 -0.94 5.35
C VAL A 117 3.90 -2.33 4.91
N THR A 118 2.94 -2.42 4.01
CA THR A 118 2.50 -3.69 3.43
C THR A 118 2.11 -3.50 1.96
N VAL A 119 2.22 -4.57 1.20
CA VAL A 119 1.84 -4.61 -0.22
C VAL A 119 0.72 -5.62 -0.39
N VAL A 120 -0.33 -5.20 -1.03
CA VAL A 120 -1.49 -6.04 -1.34
C VAL A 120 -1.79 -6.00 -2.84
N LYS A 121 -2.36 -7.07 -3.35
CA LYS A 121 -2.92 -7.08 -4.70
C LYS A 121 -4.26 -6.34 -4.68
N ASP A 122 -4.54 -5.57 -5.73
CA ASP A 122 -5.84 -4.95 -5.92
C ASP A 122 -6.97 -6.00 -5.87
N GLY A 123 -8.05 -5.67 -5.17
CA GLY A 123 -9.17 -6.58 -4.94
C GLY A 123 -8.93 -7.69 -3.91
N SER A 124 -7.78 -7.71 -3.21
CA SER A 124 -7.55 -8.67 -2.13
C SER A 124 -8.28 -8.26 -0.84
N GLU A 125 -8.70 -9.26 -0.08
CA GLU A 125 -9.20 -9.05 1.27
C GLU A 125 -8.05 -8.80 2.25
N VAL A 126 -8.26 -7.88 3.18
CA VAL A 126 -7.33 -7.55 4.25
C VAL A 126 -8.05 -7.77 5.58
N ALA A 127 -7.53 -8.67 6.41
CA ALA A 127 -8.03 -8.84 7.77
C ALA A 127 -7.46 -7.74 8.67
N VAL A 128 -8.34 -7.12 9.48
CA VAL A 128 -7.91 -6.16 10.50
C VAL A 128 -8.27 -6.74 11.87
N MET A 129 -7.27 -6.85 12.72
CA MET A 129 -7.43 -7.32 14.11
C MET A 129 -7.11 -6.19 15.09
N ASN A 130 -7.88 -6.18 16.18
CA ASN A 130 -7.71 -5.25 17.31
C ASN A 130 -7.64 -6.03 18.60
#